data_53850126aadac379a220637e1b43ad72
#
_entry.id   53850126aadac379a220637e1b43ad72
#
_cell.length_a   1.000
_cell.length_b   1.000
_cell.length_c   1.000
_cell.angle_alpha   90.00
_cell.angle_beta   90.00
_cell.angle_gamma   90.00
#
_symmetry.space_group_name_H-M   'P 1'
#
loop_
_entity.id
_entity.type
_entity.pdbx_description
1 polymer ?
#
loop_
_entity_poly.entity_id
_entity_poly.type
_entity_poly.pdbx_seq_one_letter_code
_entity_poly.pdbx_strand_id
1 'polypeptide(L)'
;MAVVLGIQLLVTAVGGQDRQPAWSWFEMFGLNRQAFCAGKIWQVFTYGFLHGGWLHAGLNSLFLLLIGSRIEHIAGRAVMVKATVIGVLGGGIGHLVLAPGGSSAPLLVGLSGACLALLLLLTTLSPQSRMMPIPISGKSLGLGVLTAELILAAIDPKLGIPGLSPLGSWLVDHGQGAWFQLGHACHFGGGLAGWMLGRWLLRPRVTLKRLRRDRERREAGESGRTGIS
;
A
#
# COMPACT_ATOMS: atom_id res chain seq x y z
N MET A 1 -7.73 0.41 13.22
CA MET A 1 -8.21 1.77 13.54
C MET A 1 -7.95 2.14 15.01
N ALA A 2 -8.52 1.44 15.99
CA ALA A 2 -8.33 1.77 17.41
C ALA A 2 -6.85 1.89 17.83
N VAL A 3 -5.97 1.00 17.36
CA VAL A 3 -4.53 1.04 17.64
C VAL A 3 -3.89 2.33 17.11
N VAL A 4 -4.18 2.72 15.87
CA VAL A 4 -3.65 3.96 15.26
C VAL A 4 -4.09 5.20 16.04
N LEU A 5 -5.37 5.30 16.35
CA LEU A 5 -5.91 6.43 17.11
C LEU A 5 -5.40 6.44 18.56
N GLY A 6 -5.23 5.28 19.17
CA GLY A 6 -4.64 5.16 20.52
C GLY A 6 -3.18 5.60 20.55
N ILE A 7 -2.37 5.20 19.58
CA ILE A 7 -0.98 5.67 19.44
C ILE A 7 -0.94 7.18 19.20
N GLN A 8 -1.82 7.70 18.33
CA GLN A 8 -1.88 9.15 18.08
C GLN A 8 -2.25 9.93 19.35
N LEU A 9 -3.15 9.39 20.17
CA LEU A 9 -3.49 10.00 21.47
C LEU A 9 -2.28 10.04 22.39
N LEU A 10 -1.54 8.94 22.52
CA LEU A 10 -0.31 8.88 23.31
C LEU A 10 0.75 9.87 22.82
N VAL A 11 1.01 9.90 21.50
CA VAL A 11 1.95 10.86 20.90
C VAL A 11 1.54 12.30 21.21
N THR A 12 0.25 12.63 21.12
CA THR A 12 -0.23 13.96 21.44
C THR A 12 -0.08 14.29 22.93
N ALA A 13 -0.37 13.34 23.80
CA ALA A 13 -0.26 13.51 25.27
C ALA A 13 1.18 13.80 25.74
N VAL A 14 2.19 13.28 25.02
CA VAL A 14 3.61 13.50 25.36
C VAL A 14 4.25 14.66 24.57
N GLY A 15 3.48 15.50 23.92
CA GLY A 15 3.94 16.75 23.32
C GLY A 15 3.89 16.82 21.79
N GLY A 16 3.40 15.78 21.10
CA GLY A 16 3.28 15.76 19.65
C GLY A 16 4.61 15.57 18.92
N GLN A 17 4.60 15.73 17.59
CA GLN A 17 5.73 15.43 16.73
C GLN A 17 6.95 16.33 16.97
N ASP A 18 6.74 17.57 17.37
CA ASP A 18 7.80 18.60 17.41
C ASP A 18 8.48 18.73 18.78
N ARG A 19 8.09 17.91 19.78
CA ARG A 19 8.60 18.00 21.13
C ARG A 19 9.13 16.67 21.68
N GLN A 20 10.18 16.74 22.48
CA GLN A 20 10.63 15.62 23.29
C GLN A 20 9.59 15.35 24.41
N PRO A 21 9.35 14.07 24.82
CA PRO A 21 9.99 12.83 24.33
C PRO A 21 9.37 12.24 23.05
N ALA A 22 8.28 12.80 22.52
CA ALA A 22 7.57 12.23 21.36
C ALA A 22 8.46 12.15 20.11
N TRP A 23 9.34 13.12 19.87
CA TRP A 23 10.28 13.09 18.74
C TRP A 23 11.16 11.84 18.74
N SER A 24 11.64 11.38 19.91
CA SER A 24 12.43 10.14 20.00
C SER A 24 11.66 8.90 19.56
N TRP A 25 10.34 8.87 19.71
CA TRP A 25 9.49 7.79 19.20
C TRP A 25 9.43 7.80 17.67
N PHE A 26 9.35 8.99 17.06
CA PHE A 26 9.40 9.11 15.61
C PHE A 26 10.75 8.64 15.04
N GLU A 27 11.87 8.96 15.70
CA GLU A 27 13.20 8.48 15.31
C GLU A 27 13.38 6.96 15.54
N MET A 28 12.72 6.39 16.54
CA MET A 28 12.81 4.97 16.87
C MET A 28 11.93 4.12 15.95
N PHE A 29 10.71 4.57 15.63
CA PHE A 29 9.68 3.76 15.00
C PHE A 29 9.28 4.24 13.61
N GLY A 30 9.51 5.51 13.25
CA GLY A 30 9.36 6.01 11.88
C GLY A 30 10.45 5.47 10.97
N LEU A 31 10.16 5.30 9.69
CA LEU A 31 11.11 4.72 8.74
C LEU A 31 12.05 5.78 8.19
N ASN A 32 13.33 5.59 8.45
CA ASN A 32 14.43 6.35 7.87
C ASN A 32 15.45 5.38 7.27
N ARG A 33 15.89 5.63 6.02
CA ARG A 33 16.80 4.74 5.30
C ARG A 33 18.12 4.52 6.04
N GLN A 34 18.72 5.57 6.59
CA GLN A 34 20.00 5.46 7.31
C GLN A 34 19.86 4.64 8.59
N ALA A 35 18.81 4.90 9.38
CA ALA A 35 18.51 4.15 10.59
C ALA A 35 18.19 2.68 10.30
N PHE A 36 17.43 2.41 9.22
CA PHE A 36 17.14 1.05 8.75
C PHE A 36 18.43 0.30 8.39
N CYS A 37 19.31 0.91 7.59
CA CYS A 37 20.60 0.33 7.22
C CYS A 37 21.56 0.17 8.43
N ALA A 38 21.39 0.99 9.48
CA ALA A 38 22.10 0.87 10.74
C ALA A 38 21.51 -0.19 11.69
N GLY A 39 20.54 -1.00 11.22
CA GLY A 39 19.99 -2.14 11.96
C GLY A 39 18.60 -1.93 12.58
N LYS A 40 17.96 -0.76 12.45
CA LYS A 40 16.57 -0.55 12.92
C LYS A 40 15.56 -1.14 11.93
N ILE A 41 15.66 -2.43 11.63
CA ILE A 41 14.86 -3.13 10.62
C ILE A 41 13.35 -3.14 10.91
N TRP A 42 12.95 -3.03 12.17
CA TRP A 42 11.54 -2.95 12.57
C TRP A 42 10.83 -1.73 11.97
N GLN A 43 11.58 -0.67 11.64
CA GLN A 43 11.03 0.55 11.07
C GLN A 43 10.23 0.30 9.79
N VAL A 44 10.58 -0.74 9.01
CA VAL A 44 9.83 -1.09 7.77
C VAL A 44 8.36 -1.45 8.03
N PHE A 45 8.01 -1.73 9.28
CA PHE A 45 6.65 -2.06 9.69
C PHE A 45 6.07 -1.03 10.67
N THR A 46 6.88 -0.56 11.63
CA THR A 46 6.38 0.28 12.73
C THR A 46 5.98 1.68 12.30
N TYR A 47 6.56 2.21 11.22
CA TYR A 47 6.22 3.53 10.69
C TYR A 47 4.73 3.70 10.39
N GLY A 48 4.05 2.61 10.00
CA GLY A 48 2.62 2.61 9.69
C GLY A 48 1.71 2.95 10.86
N PHE A 49 2.20 2.87 12.10
CA PHE A 49 1.42 3.17 13.30
C PHE A 49 1.57 4.61 13.78
N LEU A 50 2.61 5.31 13.37
CA LEU A 50 2.84 6.72 13.70
C LEU A 50 2.20 7.64 12.66
N HIS A 51 1.72 8.79 13.10
CA HIS A 51 1.15 9.81 12.20
C HIS A 51 1.62 11.21 12.61
N GLY A 52 1.84 12.07 11.63
CA GLY A 52 2.30 13.44 11.84
C GLY A 52 1.23 14.38 12.43
N GLY A 53 0.02 13.89 12.71
CA GLY A 53 -1.05 14.69 13.33
C GLY A 53 -2.42 14.02 13.20
N TRP A 54 -3.41 14.60 13.87
CA TRP A 54 -4.78 14.06 13.96
C TRP A 54 -5.48 13.97 12.60
N LEU A 55 -5.30 14.97 11.72
CA LEU A 55 -5.88 14.92 10.38
C LEU A 55 -5.34 13.73 9.59
N HIS A 56 -4.02 13.53 9.62
CA HIS A 56 -3.36 12.41 8.95
C HIS A 56 -3.83 11.05 9.51
N ALA A 57 -3.84 10.90 10.84
CA ALA A 57 -4.35 9.68 11.49
C ALA A 57 -5.84 9.44 11.21
N GLY A 58 -6.64 10.50 11.23
CA GLY A 58 -8.08 10.45 10.95
C GLY A 58 -8.38 10.04 9.51
N LEU A 59 -7.71 10.64 8.52
CA LEU A 59 -7.89 10.30 7.11
C LEU A 59 -7.49 8.85 6.83
N ASN A 60 -6.34 8.39 7.34
CA ASN A 60 -5.91 7.00 7.19
C ASN A 60 -6.88 6.02 7.87
N SER A 61 -7.39 6.37 9.07
CA SER A 61 -8.36 5.56 9.79
C SER A 61 -9.70 5.48 9.06
N LEU A 62 -10.17 6.60 8.52
CA LEU A 62 -11.40 6.67 7.72
C LEU A 62 -11.26 5.83 6.44
N PHE A 63 -10.12 5.94 5.76
CA PHE A 63 -9.86 5.17 4.55
C PHE A 63 -9.80 3.66 4.84
N LEU A 64 -9.10 3.27 5.91
CA LEU A 64 -9.07 1.89 6.39
C LEU A 64 -10.47 1.37 6.72
N LEU A 65 -11.31 2.20 7.35
CA LEU A 65 -12.70 1.85 7.65
C LEU A 65 -13.51 1.65 6.37
N LEU A 66 -13.50 2.60 5.45
CA LEU A 66 -14.34 2.58 4.25
C LEU A 66 -13.90 1.50 3.26
N ILE A 67 -12.63 1.47 2.90
CA ILE A 67 -12.10 0.52 1.91
C ILE A 67 -11.85 -0.85 2.54
N GLY A 68 -11.33 -0.88 3.77
CA GLY A 68 -11.09 -2.11 4.51
C GLY A 68 -12.38 -2.90 4.76
N SER A 69 -13.47 -2.24 5.19
CA SER A 69 -14.79 -2.88 5.35
C SER A 69 -15.30 -3.47 4.04
N ARG A 70 -15.08 -2.76 2.93
CA ARG A 70 -15.47 -3.24 1.60
C ARG A 70 -14.71 -4.51 1.22
N ILE A 71 -13.38 -4.53 1.46
CA ILE A 71 -12.55 -5.73 1.23
C ILE A 71 -12.97 -6.88 2.17
N GLU A 72 -13.23 -6.58 3.44
CA GLU A 72 -13.70 -7.57 4.42
C GLU A 72 -15.00 -8.23 3.95
N HIS A 73 -15.92 -7.43 3.43
CA HIS A 73 -17.20 -7.94 2.89
C HIS A 73 -17.02 -8.79 1.62
N ILE A 74 -16.12 -8.41 0.71
CA ILE A 74 -15.93 -9.11 -0.58
C ILE A 74 -15.05 -10.36 -0.44
N ALA A 75 -13.97 -10.28 0.33
CA ALA A 75 -12.90 -11.29 0.35
C ALA A 75 -12.61 -11.86 1.74
N GLY A 76 -13.26 -11.33 2.78
CA GLY A 76 -13.12 -11.76 4.16
C GLY A 76 -12.02 -11.03 4.93
N ARG A 77 -12.17 -11.07 6.26
CA ARG A 77 -11.27 -10.37 7.22
C ARG A 77 -9.79 -10.74 7.06
N ALA A 78 -9.51 -12.03 6.83
CA ALA A 78 -8.14 -12.50 6.67
C ALA A 78 -7.43 -11.85 5.47
N VAL A 79 -8.15 -11.63 4.35
CA VAL A 79 -7.62 -10.96 3.17
C VAL A 79 -7.40 -9.47 3.46
N MET A 80 -8.34 -8.81 4.13
CA MET A 80 -8.20 -7.40 4.52
C MET A 80 -6.98 -7.18 5.41
N VAL A 81 -6.78 -8.02 6.44
CA VAL A 81 -5.61 -7.93 7.33
C VAL A 81 -4.30 -8.20 6.57
N LYS A 82 -4.27 -9.24 5.73
CA LYS A 82 -3.10 -9.52 4.88
C LYS A 82 -2.76 -8.35 3.96
N ALA A 83 -3.76 -7.76 3.32
CA ALA A 83 -3.57 -6.61 2.44
C ALA A 83 -2.99 -5.40 3.20
N THR A 84 -3.49 -5.14 4.42
CA THR A 84 -2.98 -4.08 5.29
C THR A 84 -1.50 -4.31 5.64
N VAL A 85 -1.15 -5.52 6.11
CA VAL A 85 0.24 -5.86 6.47
C VAL A 85 1.17 -5.78 5.25
N ILE A 86 0.77 -6.40 4.13
CA ILE A 86 1.54 -6.39 2.88
C ILE A 86 1.69 -4.96 2.36
N GLY A 87 0.65 -4.13 2.51
CA GLY A 87 0.67 -2.72 2.12
C GLY A 87 1.64 -1.88 2.95
N VAL A 88 1.71 -2.09 4.27
CA VAL A 88 2.73 -1.46 5.13
C VAL A 88 4.12 -1.89 4.69
N LEU A 89 4.38 -3.18 4.55
CA LEU A 89 5.70 -3.67 4.14
C LEU A 89 6.08 -3.20 2.74
N GLY A 90 5.17 -3.31 1.77
CA GLY A 90 5.38 -2.83 0.40
C GLY A 90 5.63 -1.33 0.33
N GLY A 91 4.89 -0.56 1.12
CA GLY A 91 5.10 0.89 1.25
C GLY A 91 6.46 1.24 1.84
N GLY A 92 6.85 0.56 2.91
CA GLY A 92 8.18 0.73 3.52
C GLY A 92 9.31 0.39 2.55
N ILE A 93 9.21 -0.73 1.83
CA ILE A 93 10.18 -1.13 0.80
C ILE A 93 10.19 -0.10 -0.35
N GLY A 94 9.02 0.34 -0.83
CA GLY A 94 8.93 1.37 -1.87
C GLY A 94 9.65 2.66 -1.45
N HIS A 95 9.46 3.10 -0.21
CA HIS A 95 10.17 4.26 0.35
C HIS A 95 11.68 4.04 0.42
N LEU A 96 12.14 2.90 0.91
CA LEU A 96 13.57 2.57 0.99
C LEU A 96 14.25 2.54 -0.38
N VAL A 97 13.53 2.15 -1.43
CA VAL A 97 14.09 2.02 -2.79
C VAL A 97 13.98 3.32 -3.59
N LEU A 98 12.82 3.98 -3.57
CA LEU A 98 12.47 5.05 -4.49
C LEU A 98 12.50 6.46 -3.86
N ALA A 99 12.42 6.59 -2.53
CA ALA A 99 12.45 7.91 -1.91
C ALA A 99 13.86 8.53 -1.95
N PRO A 100 13.95 9.89 -1.92
CA PRO A 100 15.23 10.57 -1.80
C PRO A 100 16.06 10.07 -0.62
N GLY A 101 17.37 9.95 -0.81
CA GLY A 101 18.32 9.54 0.21
C GLY A 101 19.09 10.71 0.82
N GLY A 102 20.11 10.39 1.66
CA GLY A 102 21.01 11.37 2.26
C GLY A 102 20.50 11.95 3.58
N SER A 103 21.19 13.00 4.07
CA SER A 103 20.90 13.67 5.35
C SER A 103 19.54 14.37 5.39
N SER A 104 18.97 14.68 4.23
CA SER A 104 17.66 15.31 4.07
C SER A 104 16.54 14.30 3.75
N ALA A 105 16.81 13.00 3.88
CA ALA A 105 15.82 11.97 3.64
C ALA A 105 14.62 12.16 4.61
N PRO A 106 13.39 12.25 4.08
CA PRO A 106 12.23 12.45 4.92
C PRO A 106 11.99 11.23 5.81
N LEU A 107 11.58 11.47 7.05
CA LEU A 107 11.11 10.44 7.95
C LEU A 107 9.71 10.00 7.50
N LEU A 108 9.56 8.74 7.12
CA LEU A 108 8.27 8.20 6.73
C LEU A 108 7.46 7.79 7.96
N VAL A 109 6.21 8.25 8.01
CA VAL A 109 5.20 7.84 8.99
C VAL A 109 3.83 7.76 8.31
N GLY A 110 2.95 6.90 8.81
CA GLY A 110 1.55 6.81 8.36
C GLY A 110 1.19 5.49 7.70
N LEU A 111 -0.08 5.14 7.83
CA LEU A 111 -0.67 3.90 7.30
C LEU A 111 -1.03 3.99 5.80
N SER A 112 -0.70 5.10 5.14
CA SER A 112 -1.16 5.40 3.77
C SER A 112 -0.72 4.38 2.73
N GLY A 113 0.45 3.75 2.87
CA GLY A 113 0.87 2.64 2.02
C GLY A 113 -0.10 1.45 2.09
N ALA A 114 -0.62 1.12 3.28
CA ALA A 114 -1.66 0.10 3.43
C ALA A 114 -3.00 0.56 2.87
N CYS A 115 -3.35 1.84 3.01
CA CYS A 115 -4.55 2.41 2.39
C CYS A 115 -4.52 2.24 0.87
N LEU A 116 -3.40 2.55 0.23
CA LEU A 116 -3.22 2.36 -1.21
C LEU A 116 -3.24 0.87 -1.59
N ALA A 117 -2.67 -0.01 -0.76
CA ALA A 117 -2.76 -1.46 -0.99
C ALA A 117 -4.21 -1.95 -1.00
N LEU A 118 -5.02 -1.50 -0.05
CA LEU A 118 -6.46 -1.84 0.00
C LEU A 118 -7.20 -1.28 -1.21
N LEU A 119 -6.92 -0.03 -1.62
CA LEU A 119 -7.53 0.56 -2.82
C LEU A 119 -7.20 -0.24 -4.07
N LEU A 120 -5.92 -0.54 -4.29
CA LEU A 120 -5.46 -1.29 -5.46
C LEU A 120 -5.97 -2.74 -5.45
N LEU A 121 -6.08 -3.36 -4.28
CA LEU A 121 -6.72 -4.65 -4.13
C LEU A 121 -8.20 -4.57 -4.53
N LEU A 122 -8.96 -3.59 -3.99
CA LEU A 122 -10.38 -3.40 -4.31
C LEU A 122 -10.59 -3.21 -5.82
N THR A 123 -9.83 -2.33 -6.44
CA THR A 123 -9.92 -2.05 -7.88
C THR A 123 -9.54 -3.27 -8.74
N THR A 124 -8.65 -4.13 -8.25
CA THR A 124 -8.27 -5.38 -8.91
C THR A 124 -9.36 -6.45 -8.79
N LEU A 125 -10.00 -6.57 -7.62
CA LEU A 125 -11.10 -7.52 -7.39
C LEU A 125 -12.38 -7.10 -8.10
N SER A 126 -12.58 -5.80 -8.32
CA SER A 126 -13.80 -5.23 -8.92
C SER A 126 -13.47 -4.28 -10.09
N PRO A 127 -12.82 -4.76 -11.16
CA PRO A 127 -12.26 -3.90 -12.21
C PRO A 127 -13.30 -3.16 -13.04
N GLN A 128 -14.52 -3.70 -13.16
CA GLN A 128 -15.62 -3.12 -13.93
C GLN A 128 -16.57 -2.26 -13.08
N SER A 129 -16.45 -2.32 -11.74
CA SER A 129 -17.30 -1.54 -10.86
C SER A 129 -16.99 -0.06 -10.98
N ARG A 130 -18.05 0.77 -11.00
CA ARG A 130 -17.88 2.23 -10.97
C ARG A 130 -17.54 2.68 -9.55
N MET A 131 -16.46 3.43 -9.42
CA MET A 131 -15.95 3.94 -8.14
C MET A 131 -16.49 5.36 -7.91
N MET A 132 -17.50 5.48 -7.05
CA MET A 132 -18.06 6.77 -6.66
C MET A 132 -17.08 7.55 -5.74
N PRO A 133 -17.09 8.88 -5.75
CA PRO A 133 -18.01 9.80 -6.46
C PRO A 133 -17.67 10.00 -7.95
N ILE A 134 -16.49 9.65 -8.42
CA ILE A 134 -16.09 9.78 -9.82
C ILE A 134 -16.50 8.49 -10.53
N PRO A 135 -17.38 8.53 -11.55
CA PRO A 135 -17.94 7.33 -12.19
C PRO A 135 -16.95 6.65 -13.16
N ILE A 136 -15.73 6.38 -12.70
CA ILE A 136 -14.69 5.67 -13.46
C ILE A 136 -14.63 4.20 -13.05
N SER A 137 -14.14 3.35 -13.93
CA SER A 137 -13.99 1.92 -13.64
C SER A 137 -12.89 1.68 -12.58
N GLY A 138 -13.03 0.63 -11.78
CA GLY A 138 -11.98 0.22 -10.84
C GLY A 138 -10.64 0.04 -11.52
N LYS A 139 -10.61 -0.58 -12.72
CA LYS A 139 -9.38 -0.74 -13.51
C LYS A 139 -8.72 0.61 -13.83
N SER A 140 -9.50 1.58 -14.31
CA SER A 140 -8.96 2.91 -14.67
C SER A 140 -8.49 3.67 -13.42
N LEU A 141 -9.25 3.60 -12.32
CA LEU A 141 -8.86 4.22 -11.05
C LEU A 141 -7.55 3.61 -10.54
N GLY A 142 -7.46 2.28 -10.44
CA GLY A 142 -6.27 1.61 -9.94
C GLY A 142 -5.04 1.90 -10.77
N LEU A 143 -5.14 1.83 -12.11
CA LEU A 143 -4.05 2.16 -13.02
C LEU A 143 -3.65 3.64 -12.91
N GLY A 144 -4.62 4.55 -12.90
CA GLY A 144 -4.37 6.00 -12.79
C GLY A 144 -3.66 6.36 -11.49
N VAL A 145 -4.14 5.85 -10.35
CA VAL A 145 -3.51 6.10 -9.05
C VAL A 145 -2.09 5.55 -9.02
N LEU A 146 -1.87 4.29 -9.42
CA LEU A 146 -0.54 3.67 -9.39
C LEU A 146 0.45 4.41 -10.30
N THR A 147 0.01 4.84 -11.47
CA THR A 147 0.83 5.61 -12.42
C THR A 147 1.14 7.01 -11.86
N ALA A 148 0.16 7.69 -11.29
CA ALA A 148 0.35 9.02 -10.69
C ALA A 148 1.35 8.98 -9.53
N GLU A 149 1.24 8.01 -8.62
CA GLU A 149 2.16 7.84 -7.50
C GLU A 149 3.59 7.54 -7.98
N LEU A 150 3.74 6.72 -9.02
CA LEU A 150 5.06 6.45 -9.62
C LEU A 150 5.68 7.70 -10.26
N ILE A 151 4.88 8.46 -11.03
CA ILE A 151 5.34 9.69 -11.68
C ILE A 151 5.75 10.71 -10.62
N LEU A 152 4.90 10.95 -9.61
CA LEU A 152 5.20 11.93 -8.54
C LEU A 152 6.41 11.51 -7.71
N ALA A 153 6.60 10.21 -7.47
CA ALA A 153 7.82 9.72 -6.84
C ALA A 153 9.06 9.96 -7.72
N ALA A 154 8.96 9.74 -9.04
CA ALA A 154 10.10 9.85 -9.96
C ALA A 154 10.53 11.28 -10.26
N ILE A 155 9.58 12.23 -10.28
CA ILE A 155 9.87 13.65 -10.51
C ILE A 155 10.24 14.43 -9.25
N ASP A 156 10.32 13.77 -8.07
CA ASP A 156 10.70 14.46 -6.83
C ASP A 156 12.03 15.22 -7.02
N PRO A 157 12.04 16.55 -6.79
CA PRO A 157 13.22 17.38 -7.01
C PRO A 157 14.45 16.89 -6.24
N LYS A 158 14.26 16.30 -5.07
CA LYS A 158 15.32 15.81 -4.18
C LYS A 158 16.03 14.56 -4.72
N LEU A 159 15.47 13.87 -5.73
CA LEU A 159 16.10 12.71 -6.35
C LEU A 159 17.25 13.09 -7.28
N GLY A 160 17.25 14.31 -7.83
CA GLY A 160 18.28 14.77 -8.75
C GLY A 160 18.33 13.99 -10.08
N ILE A 161 17.24 13.36 -10.50
CA ILE A 161 17.19 12.58 -11.75
C ILE A 161 17.18 13.54 -12.94
N PRO A 162 18.18 13.46 -13.85
CA PRO A 162 18.24 14.31 -15.04
C PRO A 162 16.96 14.17 -15.88
N GLY A 163 16.40 15.29 -16.33
CA GLY A 163 15.18 15.34 -17.13
C GLY A 163 13.87 15.21 -16.33
N LEU A 164 13.85 14.54 -15.18
CA LEU A 164 12.66 14.36 -14.33
C LEU A 164 12.60 15.37 -13.19
N SER A 165 13.64 15.48 -12.38
CA SER A 165 13.67 16.40 -11.24
C SER A 165 13.48 17.87 -11.61
N PRO A 166 13.91 18.40 -12.78
CA PRO A 166 13.57 19.75 -13.21
C PRO A 166 12.07 20.01 -13.34
N LEU A 167 11.29 19.01 -13.76
CA LEU A 167 9.82 19.13 -13.81
C LEU A 167 9.22 19.25 -12.39
N GLY A 168 9.73 18.46 -11.45
CA GLY A 168 9.33 18.57 -10.04
C GLY A 168 9.70 19.92 -9.44
N SER A 169 10.92 20.44 -9.72
CA SER A 169 11.34 21.77 -9.30
C SER A 169 10.41 22.87 -9.86
N TRP A 170 10.09 22.76 -11.14
CA TRP A 170 9.12 23.67 -11.77
C TRP A 170 7.77 23.69 -11.05
N LEU A 171 7.23 22.50 -10.67
CA LEU A 171 6.00 22.41 -9.88
C LEU A 171 6.13 23.08 -8.52
N VAL A 172 7.25 22.91 -7.82
CA VAL A 172 7.52 23.57 -6.53
C VAL A 172 7.53 25.07 -6.69
N ASP A 173 8.21 25.61 -7.70
CA ASP A 173 8.30 27.04 -7.99
C ASP A 173 6.94 27.67 -8.34
N HIS A 174 5.99 26.85 -8.84
CA HIS A 174 4.61 27.24 -9.12
C HIS A 174 3.63 26.92 -7.98
N GLY A 175 4.13 26.76 -6.75
CA GLY A 175 3.31 26.62 -5.54
C GLY A 175 2.80 25.20 -5.26
N GLN A 176 3.25 24.18 -6.00
CA GLN A 176 2.81 22.80 -5.81
C GLN A 176 3.75 21.98 -4.90
N GLY A 177 4.61 22.63 -4.12
CA GLY A 177 5.59 21.97 -3.25
C GLY A 177 5.00 21.02 -2.21
N ALA A 178 3.75 21.26 -1.78
CA ALA A 178 3.04 20.41 -0.83
C ALA A 178 2.85 18.97 -1.34
N TRP A 179 2.80 18.75 -2.65
CA TRP A 179 2.65 17.42 -3.23
C TRP A 179 3.84 16.53 -2.90
N PHE A 180 5.07 17.09 -2.89
CA PHE A 180 6.30 16.33 -2.57
C PHE A 180 6.53 16.12 -1.06
N GLN A 181 5.60 16.57 -0.21
CA GLN A 181 5.56 16.21 1.22
C GLN A 181 4.81 14.88 1.47
N LEU A 182 4.07 14.39 0.46
CA LEU A 182 3.41 13.11 0.51
C LEU A 182 4.41 11.98 0.19
N GLY A 183 4.23 10.85 0.82
CA GLY A 183 5.12 9.69 0.65
C GLY A 183 4.83 8.90 -0.64
N HIS A 184 4.94 9.50 -1.83
CA HIS A 184 4.58 8.87 -3.12
C HIS A 184 5.30 7.54 -3.35
N ALA A 185 6.57 7.44 -2.99
CA ALA A 185 7.33 6.18 -3.05
C ALA A 185 6.70 5.08 -2.19
N CYS A 186 6.23 5.44 -0.98
CA CYS A 186 5.51 4.53 -0.08
C CYS A 186 4.13 4.17 -0.67
N HIS A 187 3.40 5.14 -1.19
CA HIS A 187 2.10 4.94 -1.81
C HIS A 187 2.19 3.99 -3.00
N PHE A 188 3.15 4.23 -3.90
CA PHE A 188 3.40 3.36 -5.04
C PHE A 188 3.73 1.92 -4.59
N GLY A 189 4.68 1.76 -3.66
CA GLY A 189 5.08 0.44 -3.16
C GLY A 189 3.93 -0.32 -2.49
N GLY A 190 3.15 0.36 -1.66
CA GLY A 190 1.96 -0.21 -1.03
C GLY A 190 0.89 -0.57 -2.06
N GLY A 191 0.57 0.34 -2.98
CA GLY A 191 -0.38 0.12 -4.06
C GLY A 191 0.00 -1.06 -4.96
N LEU A 192 1.27 -1.14 -5.37
CA LEU A 192 1.81 -2.25 -6.16
C LEU A 192 1.64 -3.59 -5.43
N ALA A 193 1.96 -3.63 -4.13
CA ALA A 193 1.81 -4.82 -3.30
C ALA A 193 0.33 -5.28 -3.20
N GLY A 194 -0.61 -4.34 -3.05
CA GLY A 194 -2.04 -4.61 -3.06
C GLY A 194 -2.55 -5.12 -4.41
N TRP A 195 -2.09 -4.53 -5.51
CA TRP A 195 -2.38 -5.00 -6.86
C TRP A 195 -1.86 -6.43 -7.08
N MET A 196 -0.62 -6.72 -6.68
CA MET A 196 -0.02 -8.05 -6.79
C MET A 196 -0.80 -9.09 -5.99
N LEU A 197 -1.22 -8.75 -4.76
CA LEU A 197 -2.07 -9.62 -3.93
C LEU A 197 -3.40 -9.90 -4.63
N GLY A 198 -4.05 -8.89 -5.21
CA GLY A 198 -5.30 -9.04 -5.97
C GLY A 198 -5.13 -9.98 -7.16
N ARG A 199 -4.08 -9.79 -7.94
CA ARG A 199 -3.73 -10.68 -9.06
C ARG A 199 -3.47 -12.12 -8.61
N TRP A 200 -2.83 -12.30 -7.46
CA TRP A 200 -2.58 -13.62 -6.88
C TRP A 200 -3.87 -14.30 -6.44
N LEU A 201 -4.79 -13.56 -5.80
CA LEU A 201 -6.09 -14.09 -5.37
C LEU A 201 -6.98 -14.50 -6.55
N LEU A 202 -6.90 -13.77 -7.66
CA LEU A 202 -7.67 -14.05 -8.89
C LEU A 202 -7.06 -15.15 -9.77
N ARG A 203 -5.91 -15.75 -9.40
CA ARG A 203 -5.33 -16.86 -10.16
C ARG A 203 -6.29 -18.06 -10.18
N PRO A 204 -6.55 -18.65 -11.34
CA PRO A 204 -7.40 -19.85 -11.42
C PRO A 204 -6.76 -20.99 -10.63
N ARG A 205 -7.45 -21.48 -9.60
CA ARG A 205 -7.01 -22.63 -8.80
C ARG A 205 -7.26 -23.95 -9.53
N VAL A 206 -8.22 -23.94 -10.47
CA VAL A 206 -8.56 -25.09 -11.31
C VAL A 206 -8.47 -24.65 -12.76
N THR A 207 -7.62 -25.31 -13.55
CA THR A 207 -7.49 -25.07 -14.99
C THR A 207 -8.39 -26.02 -15.77
N LEU A 208 -8.86 -25.58 -16.96
CA LEU A 208 -9.59 -26.45 -17.90
C LEU A 208 -8.83 -27.76 -18.19
N LYS A 209 -7.50 -27.69 -18.27
CA LYS A 209 -6.63 -28.86 -18.47
C LYS A 209 -6.73 -29.86 -17.32
N ARG A 210 -6.83 -29.38 -16.07
CA ARG A 210 -7.02 -30.23 -14.89
C ARG A 210 -8.42 -30.85 -14.89
N LEU A 211 -9.45 -30.05 -15.16
CA LEU A 211 -10.83 -30.57 -15.27
C LEU A 211 -10.97 -31.63 -16.37
N ARG A 212 -10.36 -31.43 -17.55
CA ARG A 212 -10.35 -32.41 -18.62
C ARG A 212 -9.66 -33.70 -18.19
N ARG A 213 -8.48 -33.61 -17.58
CA ARG A 213 -7.76 -34.79 -17.05
C ARG A 213 -8.56 -35.54 -15.98
N ASP A 214 -9.21 -34.81 -15.07
CA ASP A 214 -10.00 -35.41 -14.01
C ASP A 214 -11.24 -36.10 -14.60
N ARG A 215 -11.84 -35.55 -15.65
CA ARG A 215 -12.94 -36.17 -16.41
C ARG A 215 -12.47 -37.43 -17.14
N GLU A 216 -11.38 -37.34 -17.91
CA GLU A 216 -10.78 -38.51 -18.63
C GLU A 216 -10.44 -39.66 -17.65
N ARG A 217 -9.93 -39.36 -16.47
CA ARG A 217 -9.66 -40.37 -15.42
C ARG A 217 -10.93 -41.02 -14.89
N ARG A 218 -12.02 -40.25 -14.71
CA ARG A 218 -13.31 -40.80 -14.28
C ARG A 218 -13.90 -41.71 -15.37
N GLU A 219 -13.93 -41.27 -16.60
CA GLU A 219 -14.43 -42.04 -17.74
C GLU A 219 -13.62 -43.33 -17.94
N ALA A 220 -12.29 -43.28 -17.80
CA ALA A 220 -11.45 -44.48 -17.86
C ALA A 220 -11.68 -45.47 -16.68
N GLY A 221 -11.93 -44.93 -15.47
CA GLY A 221 -12.23 -45.73 -14.28
C GLY A 221 -13.60 -46.39 -14.31
N GLU A 222 -14.58 -45.78 -14.95
CA GLU A 222 -15.93 -46.33 -15.15
C GLU A 222 -15.91 -47.43 -16.24
N SER A 223 -15.17 -47.19 -17.33
CA SER A 223 -14.99 -48.19 -18.40
C SER A 223 -14.31 -49.46 -17.94
N GLY A 224 -13.37 -49.36 -16.98
CA GLY A 224 -12.70 -50.53 -16.37
C GLY A 224 -13.58 -51.32 -15.40
N ARG A 225 -14.68 -50.75 -14.89
CA ARG A 225 -15.62 -51.45 -13.98
C ARG A 225 -16.75 -52.18 -14.70
N THR A 226 -17.09 -51.77 -15.92
CA THR A 226 -18.16 -52.38 -16.73
C THR A 226 -17.66 -53.55 -17.61
N GLY A 227 -16.36 -53.84 -17.61
CA GLY A 227 -15.76 -54.90 -18.40
C GLY A 227 -15.55 -56.25 -17.67
N ILE A 228 -16.09 -56.40 -16.45
CA ILE A 228 -16.04 -57.67 -15.68
C ILE A 228 -17.49 -58.11 -15.39
N SER A 229 -18.10 -58.75 -16.36
CA SER A 229 -19.32 -59.57 -16.18
C SER A 229 -19.19 -60.85 -17.02
#